data_23baeae83b64afdc3431d013301b9de0
#
_entry.id   23baeae83b64afdc3431d013301b9de0
#
_cell.length_a   1.000
_cell.length_b   1.000
_cell.length_c   1.000
_cell.angle_alpha   90.00
_cell.angle_beta   90.00
_cell.angle_gamma   90.00
#
_symmetry.space_group_name_H-M   'P 1'
#
loop_
_entity.id
_entity.type
_entity.pdbx_description
1 polymer ?
#
loop_
_entity_poly.entity_id
_entity_poly.type
_entity_poly.pdbx_seq_one_letter_code
_entity_poly.pdbx_strand_id
1 'polypeptide(L)'
;KHAGQVTGCDYSNAKAISDAVEAFLFVGGGKFHALGIALTTTKPTVVADPYEKRAYSVNDEVRRLIKQRWASVSEARKAKEFGVLVGLKIGQKRFEEAVRIKKKLEESGRNATLLAVKEITPEALTQFPSIDAFVNTACPRISLDDAPRFRKPILTVNEILVLLDEISWEELCRRGWFENLT
;
A
#
# COMPACT_ATOMS: atom_id res chain seq x y z
N LYS A 1 17.90 2.35 14.02
CA LYS A 1 17.71 3.32 12.93
C LYS A 1 18.53 4.57 13.19
N HIS A 2 19.10 5.15 12.13
CA HIS A 2 19.75 6.45 12.21
C HIS A 2 18.73 7.56 11.94
N ALA A 3 18.94 8.73 12.55
CA ALA A 3 18.10 9.90 12.31
C ALA A 3 18.08 10.24 10.81
N GLY A 4 16.89 10.51 10.27
CA GLY A 4 16.69 10.79 8.84
C GLY A 4 16.75 9.58 7.90
N GLN A 5 17.04 8.38 8.38
CA GLN A 5 17.09 7.20 7.53
C GLN A 5 15.69 6.60 7.33
N VAL A 6 15.32 6.39 6.08
CA VAL A 6 14.12 5.63 5.69
C VAL A 6 14.55 4.26 5.17
N THR A 7 13.98 3.18 5.74
CA THR A 7 14.28 1.80 5.34
C THR A 7 13.00 0.98 5.22
N GLY A 8 12.88 0.22 4.15
CA GLY A 8 11.69 -0.58 3.90
C GLY A 8 10.44 0.30 3.76
N CYS A 9 9.42 0.02 4.56
CA CYS A 9 8.15 0.77 4.59
C CYS A 9 7.95 1.51 5.93
N ASP A 10 9.04 1.82 6.64
CA ASP A 10 8.99 2.55 7.89
C ASP A 10 9.33 4.03 7.67
N TYR A 11 8.33 4.86 7.75
CA TYR A 11 8.37 6.32 7.57
C TYR A 11 8.17 7.08 8.89
N SER A 12 8.28 6.40 10.03
CA SER A 12 8.06 7.00 11.37
C SER A 12 8.95 8.22 11.63
N ASN A 13 10.21 8.20 11.14
CA ASN A 13 11.13 9.33 11.26
C ASN A 13 10.61 10.57 10.52
N ALA A 14 10.12 10.41 9.30
CA ALA A 14 9.57 11.53 8.54
C ALA A 14 8.27 12.04 9.19
N LYS A 15 7.41 11.13 9.65
CA LYS A 15 6.15 11.49 10.29
C LYS A 15 6.37 12.27 11.58
N ALA A 16 7.34 11.87 12.41
CA ALA A 16 7.65 12.53 13.68
C ALA A 16 8.02 14.03 13.55
N ILE A 17 8.49 14.45 12.39
CA ILE A 17 8.89 15.84 12.13
C ILE A 17 7.98 16.55 11.12
N SER A 18 6.94 15.89 10.62
CA SER A 18 6.11 16.41 9.52
C SER A 18 5.47 17.76 9.83
N ASP A 19 5.09 18.00 11.08
CA ASP A 19 4.46 19.26 11.48
C ASP A 19 5.47 20.43 11.61
N ALA A 20 6.76 20.11 11.73
CA ALA A 20 7.83 21.09 11.86
C ALA A 20 8.50 21.48 10.53
N VAL A 21 8.10 20.85 9.42
CA VAL A 21 8.69 21.06 8.10
C VAL A 21 7.63 21.34 7.03
N GLU A 22 8.01 22.10 6.00
CA GLU A 22 7.12 22.39 4.87
C GLU A 22 7.27 21.35 3.74
N ALA A 23 8.44 20.73 3.60
CA ALA A 23 8.73 19.75 2.56
C ALA A 23 9.83 18.79 3.00
N PHE A 24 9.97 17.67 2.27
CA PHE A 24 11.04 16.69 2.47
C PHE A 24 11.97 16.62 1.27
N LEU A 25 13.26 16.48 1.56
CA LEU A 25 14.27 16.10 0.59
C LEU A 25 14.71 14.65 0.88
N PHE A 26 14.43 13.75 -0.05
CA PHE A 26 14.94 12.39 -0.03
C PHE A 26 16.22 12.30 -0.87
N VAL A 27 17.34 11.91 -0.24
CA VAL A 27 18.61 11.69 -0.92
C VAL A 27 18.84 10.20 -1.10
N GLY A 28 18.77 9.71 -2.34
CA GLY A 28 18.91 8.29 -2.65
C GLY A 28 18.38 7.92 -4.02
N GLY A 29 18.66 6.68 -4.46
CA GLY A 29 18.21 6.17 -5.75
C GLY A 29 16.75 5.71 -5.72
N GLY A 30 16.06 5.98 -6.82
CA GLY A 30 14.66 5.58 -7.03
C GLY A 30 13.65 6.40 -6.23
N LYS A 31 12.39 6.27 -6.59
CA LYS A 31 11.32 7.14 -6.06
C LYS A 31 10.42 6.52 -4.99
N PHE A 32 10.50 5.21 -4.75
CA PHE A 32 9.57 4.51 -3.86
C PHE A 32 9.55 5.08 -2.43
N HIS A 33 10.74 5.32 -1.85
CA HIS A 33 10.83 5.86 -0.50
C HIS A 33 10.32 7.30 -0.43
N ALA A 34 10.60 8.12 -1.45
CA ALA A 34 10.08 9.49 -1.53
C ALA A 34 8.55 9.52 -1.66
N LEU A 35 7.98 8.61 -2.46
CA LEU A 35 6.52 8.42 -2.54
C LEU A 35 5.94 8.03 -1.18
N GLY A 36 6.59 7.11 -0.47
CA GLY A 36 6.17 6.69 0.86
C GLY A 36 6.23 7.82 1.90
N ILE A 37 7.27 8.67 1.86
CA ILE A 37 7.34 9.88 2.69
C ILE A 37 6.14 10.79 2.38
N ALA A 38 5.92 11.12 1.12
CA ALA A 38 4.82 12.00 0.71
C ALA A 38 3.44 11.44 1.07
N LEU A 39 3.20 10.13 0.88
CA LEU A 39 1.97 9.45 1.24
C LEU A 39 1.72 9.38 2.76
N THR A 40 2.79 9.37 3.57
CA THR A 40 2.68 9.28 5.03
C THR A 40 2.55 10.64 5.69
N THR A 41 3.22 11.65 5.13
CA THR A 41 3.32 12.98 5.74
C THR A 41 2.39 14.00 5.09
N THR A 42 1.84 13.70 3.91
CA THR A 42 1.08 14.62 3.05
C THR A 42 1.87 15.87 2.62
N LYS A 43 3.20 15.87 2.81
CA LYS A 43 4.07 17.00 2.49
C LYS A 43 4.71 16.84 1.11
N PRO A 44 4.97 17.94 0.40
CA PRO A 44 5.77 17.93 -0.81
C PRO A 44 7.11 17.24 -0.60
N THR A 45 7.49 16.38 -1.53
CA THR A 45 8.74 15.62 -1.43
C THR A 45 9.52 15.69 -2.73
N VAL A 46 10.80 15.99 -2.61
CA VAL A 46 11.77 16.06 -3.69
C VAL A 46 12.77 14.92 -3.53
N VAL A 47 13.11 14.26 -4.62
CA VAL A 47 14.23 13.30 -4.70
C VAL A 47 15.46 14.03 -5.20
N ALA A 48 16.59 13.87 -4.51
CA ALA A 48 17.91 14.13 -5.03
C ALA A 48 18.61 12.79 -5.25
N ASP A 49 18.68 12.36 -6.51
CA ASP A 49 19.25 11.06 -6.89
C ASP A 49 20.74 11.26 -7.26
N PRO A 50 21.68 10.80 -6.41
CA PRO A 50 23.11 10.96 -6.68
C PRO A 50 23.61 10.05 -7.81
N TYR A 51 22.90 8.94 -8.09
CA TYR A 51 23.29 8.00 -9.15
C TYR A 51 22.91 8.54 -10.53
N GLU A 52 21.70 9.12 -10.64
CA GLU A 52 21.21 9.74 -11.86
C GLU A 52 21.62 11.23 -11.97
N LYS A 53 22.27 11.78 -10.93
CA LYS A 53 22.75 13.20 -10.84
C LYS A 53 21.64 14.21 -11.17
N ARG A 54 20.43 13.94 -10.68
CA ARG A 54 19.25 14.82 -10.89
C ARG A 54 18.41 14.96 -9.63
N ALA A 55 17.66 16.06 -9.58
CA ALA A 55 16.61 16.26 -8.59
C ALA A 55 15.24 16.41 -9.27
N TYR A 56 14.19 15.86 -8.66
CA TYR A 56 12.83 15.93 -9.17
C TYR A 56 11.80 15.79 -8.06
N SER A 57 10.64 16.41 -8.24
CA SER A 57 9.50 16.25 -7.33
C SER A 57 8.72 14.97 -7.65
N VAL A 58 8.18 14.32 -6.60
CA VAL A 58 7.29 13.16 -6.75
C VAL A 58 5.80 13.53 -6.56
N ASN A 59 5.46 14.80 -6.43
CA ASN A 59 4.09 15.22 -6.08
C ASN A 59 3.06 14.83 -7.15
N ASP A 60 3.42 14.86 -8.43
CA ASP A 60 2.53 14.44 -9.52
C ASP A 60 2.30 12.92 -9.52
N GLU A 61 3.34 12.16 -9.24
CA GLU A 61 3.25 10.72 -9.06
C GLU A 61 2.35 10.36 -7.87
N VAL A 62 2.50 11.05 -6.75
CA VAL A 62 1.63 10.88 -5.57
C VAL A 62 0.17 11.12 -5.93
N ARG A 63 -0.13 12.23 -6.63
CA ARG A 63 -1.50 12.52 -7.07
C ARG A 63 -2.08 11.45 -8.00
N ARG A 64 -1.26 10.95 -8.94
CA ARG A 64 -1.66 9.85 -9.83
C ARG A 64 -1.89 8.55 -9.05
N LEU A 65 -1.00 8.22 -8.14
CA LEU A 65 -1.10 7.03 -7.30
C LEU A 65 -2.38 7.06 -6.46
N ILE A 66 -2.67 8.17 -5.77
CA ILE A 66 -3.90 8.33 -4.98
C ILE A 66 -5.16 8.10 -5.84
N LYS A 67 -5.20 8.65 -7.06
CA LYS A 67 -6.32 8.43 -7.99
C LYS A 67 -6.44 6.96 -8.42
N GLN A 68 -5.31 6.30 -8.70
CA GLN A 68 -5.29 4.88 -9.07
C GLN A 68 -5.76 4.00 -7.91
N ARG A 69 -5.34 4.30 -6.68
CA ARG A 69 -5.77 3.56 -5.49
C ARG A 69 -7.26 3.72 -5.23
N TRP A 70 -7.78 4.94 -5.38
CA TRP A 70 -9.23 5.18 -5.30
C TRP A 70 -10.00 4.35 -6.34
N ALA A 71 -9.55 4.34 -7.58
CA ALA A 71 -10.16 3.53 -8.64
C ALA A 71 -10.12 2.03 -8.29
N SER A 72 -9.00 1.52 -7.75
CA SER A 72 -8.88 0.12 -7.32
C SER A 72 -9.85 -0.23 -6.18
N VAL A 73 -10.00 0.64 -5.18
CA VAL A 73 -11.00 0.46 -4.10
C VAL A 73 -12.41 0.48 -4.66
N SER A 74 -12.72 1.44 -5.54
CA SER A 74 -14.04 1.57 -6.16
C SER A 74 -14.41 0.35 -7.02
N GLU A 75 -13.45 -0.21 -7.76
CA GLU A 75 -13.64 -1.44 -8.51
C GLU A 75 -13.87 -2.64 -7.59
N ALA A 76 -13.05 -2.78 -6.54
CA ALA A 76 -13.16 -3.86 -5.56
C ALA A 76 -14.46 -3.83 -4.74
N ARG A 77 -15.17 -2.70 -4.66
CA ARG A 77 -16.51 -2.65 -4.01
C ARG A 77 -17.52 -3.59 -4.68
N LYS A 78 -17.35 -3.90 -5.96
CA LYS A 78 -18.21 -4.82 -6.72
C LYS A 78 -17.84 -6.30 -6.51
N ALA A 79 -16.66 -6.56 -5.94
CA ALA A 79 -16.16 -7.91 -5.73
C ALA A 79 -16.94 -8.64 -4.65
N LYS A 80 -17.21 -9.91 -4.89
CA LYS A 80 -17.81 -10.85 -3.94
C LYS A 80 -16.82 -11.88 -3.43
N GLU A 81 -15.87 -12.28 -4.26
CA GLU A 81 -14.85 -13.29 -3.98
C GLU A 81 -13.50 -12.62 -3.77
N PHE A 82 -12.99 -12.68 -2.54
CA PHE A 82 -11.70 -12.06 -2.16
C PHE A 82 -10.63 -13.12 -1.90
N GLY A 83 -9.43 -12.90 -2.45
CA GLY A 83 -8.22 -13.62 -2.09
C GLY A 83 -7.36 -12.81 -1.12
N VAL A 84 -7.23 -13.25 0.12
CA VAL A 84 -6.36 -12.60 1.11
C VAL A 84 -4.98 -13.25 1.05
N LEU A 85 -4.01 -12.50 0.53
CA LEU A 85 -2.66 -12.98 0.23
C LEU A 85 -1.78 -12.97 1.48
N VAL A 86 -1.24 -14.13 1.84
CA VAL A 86 -0.24 -14.30 2.90
C VAL A 86 1.12 -14.55 2.26
N GLY A 87 2.04 -13.63 2.38
CA GLY A 87 3.40 -13.80 1.91
C GLY A 87 4.18 -14.81 2.76
N LEU A 88 4.86 -15.76 2.11
CA LEU A 88 5.68 -16.75 2.80
C LEU A 88 7.14 -16.31 2.99
N LYS A 89 7.55 -15.16 2.45
CA LYS A 89 8.89 -14.61 2.64
C LYS A 89 9.11 -14.16 4.09
N ILE A 90 10.32 -14.35 4.61
CA ILE A 90 10.70 -13.89 5.96
C ILE A 90 10.44 -12.38 6.08
N GLY A 91 9.82 -11.97 7.18
CA GLY A 91 9.46 -10.58 7.46
C GLY A 91 8.19 -10.07 6.74
N GLN A 92 7.57 -10.90 5.88
CA GLN A 92 6.32 -10.56 5.19
C GLN A 92 5.14 -11.47 5.59
N LYS A 93 5.35 -12.41 6.50
CA LYS A 93 4.33 -13.36 6.95
C LYS A 93 3.45 -12.71 8.02
N ARG A 94 2.34 -12.14 7.60
CA ARG A 94 1.34 -11.50 8.49
C ARG A 94 0.06 -12.34 8.54
N PHE A 95 0.17 -13.56 9.04
CA PHE A 95 -0.94 -14.53 9.03
C PHE A 95 -2.13 -14.06 9.87
N GLU A 96 -1.88 -13.58 11.08
CA GLU A 96 -2.93 -13.12 11.99
C GLU A 96 -3.71 -11.92 11.42
N GLU A 97 -3.00 -10.99 10.77
CA GLU A 97 -3.62 -9.86 10.07
C GLU A 97 -4.51 -10.35 8.91
N ALA A 98 -4.01 -11.32 8.12
CA ALA A 98 -4.79 -11.92 7.04
C ALA A 98 -6.05 -12.61 7.53
N VAL A 99 -5.98 -13.31 8.66
CA VAL A 99 -7.16 -13.96 9.29
C VAL A 99 -8.16 -12.91 9.75
N ARG A 100 -7.72 -11.82 10.37
CA ARG A 100 -8.60 -10.70 10.77
C ARG A 100 -9.30 -10.07 9.57
N ILE A 101 -8.56 -9.79 8.49
CA ILE A 101 -9.13 -9.22 7.27
C ILE A 101 -10.13 -10.18 6.62
N LYS A 102 -9.80 -11.47 6.54
CA LYS A 102 -10.75 -12.48 6.07
C LYS A 102 -12.07 -12.42 6.85
N LYS A 103 -12.00 -12.44 8.17
CA LYS A 103 -13.17 -12.37 9.04
C LYS A 103 -14.02 -11.10 8.79
N LYS A 104 -13.38 -9.92 8.70
CA LYS A 104 -14.07 -8.65 8.39
C LYS A 104 -14.80 -8.71 7.04
N LEU A 105 -14.18 -9.27 6.02
CA LEU A 105 -14.82 -9.44 4.70
C LEU A 105 -16.03 -10.35 4.78
N GLU A 106 -15.93 -11.48 5.49
CA GLU A 106 -17.05 -12.43 5.68
C GLU A 106 -18.20 -11.81 6.48
N GLU A 107 -17.90 -11.05 7.55
CA GLU A 107 -18.90 -10.29 8.33
C GLU A 107 -19.62 -9.23 7.48
N SER A 108 -18.98 -8.73 6.42
CA SER A 108 -19.58 -7.81 5.46
C SER A 108 -20.38 -8.48 4.34
N GLY A 109 -20.56 -9.81 4.39
CA GLY A 109 -21.31 -10.58 3.40
C GLY A 109 -20.52 -10.93 2.13
N ARG A 110 -19.19 -10.87 2.17
CA ARG A 110 -18.28 -11.27 1.08
C ARG A 110 -17.66 -12.62 1.39
N ASN A 111 -17.27 -13.35 0.37
CA ASN A 111 -16.46 -14.56 0.55
C ASN A 111 -14.97 -14.21 0.56
N ALA A 112 -14.19 -14.84 1.43
CA ALA A 112 -12.77 -14.59 1.52
C ALA A 112 -11.98 -15.88 1.74
N THR A 113 -10.95 -16.08 0.89
CA THR A 113 -10.06 -17.24 0.95
C THR A 113 -8.64 -16.79 1.26
N LEU A 114 -7.98 -17.46 2.23
CA LEU A 114 -6.57 -17.22 2.51
C LEU A 114 -5.72 -17.93 1.44
N LEU A 115 -4.82 -17.19 0.82
CA LEU A 115 -3.92 -17.68 -0.21
C LEU A 115 -2.47 -17.51 0.24
N ALA A 116 -1.82 -18.60 0.63
CA ALA A 116 -0.40 -18.59 0.98
C ALA A 116 0.44 -18.66 -0.29
N VAL A 117 1.24 -17.61 -0.55
CA VAL A 117 2.02 -17.49 -1.78
C VAL A 117 3.47 -17.14 -1.47
N LYS A 118 4.40 -17.80 -2.17
CA LYS A 118 5.83 -17.50 -2.04
C LYS A 118 6.17 -16.16 -2.68
N GLU A 119 5.59 -15.90 -3.84
CA GLU A 119 5.75 -14.64 -4.58
C GLU A 119 4.40 -14.17 -5.08
N ILE A 120 4.12 -12.88 -4.83
CA ILE A 120 2.92 -12.22 -5.32
C ILE A 120 3.26 -11.59 -6.66
N THR A 121 2.96 -12.31 -7.74
CA THR A 121 3.15 -11.84 -9.12
C THR A 121 1.84 -11.91 -9.89
N PRO A 122 1.67 -11.15 -10.97
CA PRO A 122 0.49 -11.24 -11.82
C PRO A 122 0.21 -12.68 -12.28
N GLU A 123 1.25 -13.41 -12.68
CA GLU A 123 1.18 -14.78 -13.16
C GLU A 123 0.67 -15.75 -12.09
N ALA A 124 1.20 -15.62 -10.85
CA ALA A 124 0.74 -16.43 -9.72
C ALA A 124 -0.75 -16.21 -9.41
N LEU A 125 -1.22 -14.98 -9.52
CA LEU A 125 -2.62 -14.65 -9.22
C LEU A 125 -3.61 -15.04 -10.32
N THR A 126 -3.16 -15.25 -11.57
CA THR A 126 -4.03 -15.77 -12.64
C THR A 126 -4.50 -17.19 -12.39
N GLN A 127 -3.84 -17.93 -11.50
CA GLN A 127 -4.25 -19.30 -11.10
C GLN A 127 -5.54 -19.31 -10.26
N PHE A 128 -6.02 -18.15 -9.83
CA PHE A 128 -7.25 -18.02 -9.04
C PHE A 128 -8.34 -17.26 -9.84
N PRO A 129 -8.91 -17.88 -10.88
CA PRO A 129 -9.84 -17.19 -11.79
C PRO A 129 -11.15 -16.78 -11.11
N SER A 130 -11.61 -17.52 -10.08
CA SER A 130 -12.82 -17.22 -9.32
C SER A 130 -12.70 -16.04 -8.37
N ILE A 131 -11.49 -15.60 -8.01
CA ILE A 131 -11.28 -14.43 -7.15
C ILE A 131 -11.53 -13.16 -7.96
N ASP A 132 -12.30 -12.23 -7.41
CA ASP A 132 -12.61 -10.93 -8.05
C ASP A 132 -11.60 -9.86 -7.68
N ALA A 133 -11.13 -9.85 -6.43
CA ALA A 133 -10.16 -8.89 -5.91
C ALA A 133 -9.23 -9.53 -4.88
N PHE A 134 -8.03 -8.99 -4.74
CA PHE A 134 -7.04 -9.48 -3.79
C PHE A 134 -6.77 -8.45 -2.68
N VAL A 135 -6.44 -8.96 -1.49
CA VAL A 135 -5.92 -8.17 -0.37
C VAL A 135 -4.50 -8.61 -0.09
N ASN A 136 -3.58 -7.69 -0.20
CA ASN A 136 -2.16 -7.95 0.05
C ASN A 136 -1.80 -7.58 1.49
N THR A 137 -1.51 -8.59 2.31
CA THR A 137 -1.03 -8.40 3.69
C THR A 137 0.50 -8.43 3.78
N ALA A 138 1.21 -8.67 2.69
CA ALA A 138 2.66 -8.77 2.66
C ALA A 138 3.33 -7.39 2.51
N CYS A 139 3.94 -7.13 1.36
CA CYS A 139 4.65 -5.88 1.09
C CYS A 139 3.72 -4.83 0.44
N PRO A 140 3.48 -3.67 1.06
CA PRO A 140 2.60 -2.63 0.49
C PRO A 140 3.02 -2.17 -0.91
N ARG A 141 4.31 -2.28 -1.23
CA ARG A 141 4.84 -1.91 -2.55
C ARG A 141 4.13 -2.63 -3.70
N ILE A 142 3.74 -3.88 -3.50
CA ILE A 142 3.03 -4.68 -4.52
C ILE A 142 1.69 -4.01 -4.88
N SER A 143 0.95 -3.53 -3.89
CA SER A 143 -0.33 -2.86 -4.12
C SER A 143 -0.17 -1.39 -4.56
N LEU A 144 0.91 -0.73 -4.19
CA LEU A 144 1.13 0.69 -4.49
C LEU A 144 1.90 0.90 -5.81
N ASP A 145 3.01 0.17 -6.00
CA ASP A 145 3.94 0.39 -7.10
C ASP A 145 3.65 -0.55 -8.28
N ASP A 146 3.38 -1.83 -7.98
CA ASP A 146 3.16 -2.87 -8.99
C ASP A 146 1.69 -3.06 -9.38
N ALA A 147 0.73 -2.40 -8.73
CA ALA A 147 -0.71 -2.60 -8.97
C ALA A 147 -1.12 -2.55 -10.45
N PRO A 148 -0.60 -1.67 -11.31
CA PRO A 148 -0.99 -1.62 -12.73
C PRO A 148 -0.65 -2.90 -13.52
N ARG A 149 0.20 -3.78 -12.99
CA ARG A 149 0.58 -5.05 -13.61
C ARG A 149 -0.47 -6.15 -13.41
N PHE A 150 -1.34 -5.98 -12.40
CA PHE A 150 -2.37 -6.97 -12.05
C PHE A 150 -3.67 -6.68 -12.80
N ARG A 151 -4.33 -7.75 -13.27
CA ARG A 151 -5.59 -7.65 -14.01
C ARG A 151 -6.80 -7.38 -13.10
N LYS A 152 -6.69 -7.74 -11.83
CA LYS A 152 -7.75 -7.59 -10.82
C LYS A 152 -7.26 -6.64 -9.73
N PRO A 153 -8.15 -5.92 -9.05
CA PRO A 153 -7.75 -5.05 -7.95
C PRO A 153 -6.93 -5.80 -6.89
N ILE A 154 -5.80 -5.22 -6.49
CA ILE A 154 -4.99 -5.70 -5.38
C ILE A 154 -4.88 -4.58 -4.34
N LEU A 155 -5.60 -4.73 -3.23
CA LEU A 155 -5.73 -3.72 -2.19
C LEU A 155 -4.71 -3.93 -1.08
N THR A 156 -4.34 -2.85 -0.40
CA THR A 156 -3.65 -2.92 0.89
C THR A 156 -4.65 -3.20 2.01
N VAL A 157 -4.15 -3.57 3.19
CA VAL A 157 -4.97 -3.78 4.38
C VAL A 157 -5.77 -2.52 4.74
N ASN A 158 -5.14 -1.35 4.70
CA ASN A 158 -5.80 -0.09 5.03
C ASN A 158 -6.90 0.30 4.02
N GLU A 159 -6.75 -0.08 2.76
CA GLU A 159 -7.77 0.14 1.73
C GLU A 159 -8.99 -0.76 1.93
N ILE A 160 -8.83 -1.93 2.55
CA ILE A 160 -9.97 -2.75 2.95
C ILE A 160 -10.81 -2.07 4.02
N LEU A 161 -10.21 -1.33 4.94
CA LEU A 161 -10.99 -0.55 5.94
C LEU A 161 -11.85 0.51 5.26
N VAL A 162 -11.36 1.14 4.18
CA VAL A 162 -12.16 2.06 3.36
C VAL A 162 -13.25 1.32 2.57
N LEU A 163 -12.95 0.14 2.03
CA LEU A 163 -13.92 -0.68 1.30
C LEU A 163 -15.07 -1.12 2.20
N LEU A 164 -14.78 -1.38 3.48
CA LEU A 164 -15.74 -1.80 4.52
C LEU A 164 -16.41 -0.61 5.22
N ASP A 165 -16.13 0.62 4.80
CA ASP A 165 -16.65 1.87 5.37
C ASP A 165 -16.29 2.05 6.88
N GLU A 166 -15.21 1.41 7.36
CA GLU A 166 -14.69 1.58 8.72
C GLU A 166 -13.91 2.88 8.89
N ILE A 167 -13.26 3.36 7.83
CA ILE A 167 -12.63 4.68 7.74
C ILE A 167 -13.00 5.36 6.43
N SER A 168 -12.98 6.68 6.38
CA SER A 168 -13.17 7.41 5.13
C SER A 168 -11.91 7.39 4.27
N TRP A 169 -12.07 7.66 2.98
CA TRP A 169 -10.94 7.83 2.06
C TRP A 169 -10.03 8.98 2.47
N GLU A 170 -10.63 10.09 2.90
CA GLU A 170 -9.92 11.27 3.40
C GLU A 170 -9.08 10.94 4.63
N GLU A 171 -9.64 10.10 5.50
CA GLU A 171 -8.92 9.63 6.68
C GLU A 171 -7.71 8.74 6.30
N LEU A 172 -7.87 7.83 5.34
CA LEU A 172 -6.76 7.05 4.81
C LEU A 172 -5.69 7.96 4.20
N CYS A 173 -6.07 8.95 3.39
CA CYS A 173 -5.13 9.90 2.80
C CYS A 173 -4.36 10.69 3.87
N ARG A 174 -5.01 11.06 4.97
CA ARG A 174 -4.39 11.79 6.09
C ARG A 174 -3.46 10.92 6.94
N ARG A 175 -3.85 9.67 7.22
CA ARG A 175 -3.05 8.72 8.03
C ARG A 175 -1.92 8.09 7.23
N GLY A 176 -2.14 7.90 5.92
CA GLY A 176 -1.22 7.24 5.00
C GLY A 176 -1.41 5.72 4.93
N TRP A 177 -0.76 5.12 3.96
CA TRP A 177 -0.90 3.69 3.63
C TRP A 177 -0.03 2.75 4.45
N PHE A 178 0.92 3.27 5.21
CA PHE A 178 1.98 2.49 5.87
C PHE A 178 1.79 2.34 7.39
N GLU A 179 0.83 3.03 7.97
CA GLU A 179 0.45 2.80 9.37
C GLU A 179 -0.40 1.54 9.51
N ASN A 180 -0.20 0.80 10.59
CA ASN A 180 -1.13 -0.25 10.98
C ASN A 180 -2.38 0.42 11.57
N LEU A 181 -3.47 0.41 10.80
CA LEU A 181 -4.77 0.95 11.22
C LEU A 181 -5.71 -0.14 11.78
N THR A 182 -5.18 -1.38 11.92
CA THR A 182 -5.92 -2.55 12.43
C THR A 182 -5.59 -2.87 13.86
#